data_d36aba65e0f50d7e8d4a5ccd968cfeec
#
_entry.id   d36aba65e0f50d7e8d4a5ccd968cfeec
#
_cell.length_a   1.000
_cell.length_b   1.000
_cell.length_c   1.000
_cell.angle_alpha   90.00
_cell.angle_beta   90.00
_cell.angle_gamma   90.00
#
_symmetry.space_group_name_H-M   'P 1'
#
loop_
_entity.id
_entity.type
_entity.pdbx_description
1 polymer ?
#
loop_
_entity_poly.entity_id
_entity_poly.type
_entity_poly.pdbx_seq_one_letter_code
_entity_poly.pdbx_strand_id
1 'polypeptide(L)'
;WQRRWLASGQLEKQGAFWQTNLSGAPTLLELPTDRPRPPKQSHAGASVEVKLGAALSERVKRLSQRHGVTPYMTLLSSWAAVLSRLSGQEEVVIGSPVAGRNRTEVEPLIGFFVNTLALRLDLSSEPTV
;
A
#
# COMPACT_ATOMS: atom_id res chain seq x y z
N TRP A 1 -5.28 -4.41 27.32
CA TRP A 1 -6.15 -3.62 26.48
C TRP A 1 -6.43 -4.30 25.13
N GLN A 2 -5.44 -4.68 24.34
CA GLN A 2 -5.56 -5.24 22.98
C GLN A 2 -6.49 -6.48 22.94
N ARG A 3 -6.27 -7.44 23.82
CA ARG A 3 -7.11 -8.65 23.88
C ARG A 3 -8.59 -8.32 24.13
N ARG A 4 -8.88 -7.37 25.06
CA ARG A 4 -10.25 -6.94 25.33
C ARG A 4 -10.88 -6.21 24.15
N TRP A 5 -10.09 -5.37 23.46
CA TRP A 5 -10.54 -4.67 22.27
C TRP A 5 -10.87 -5.62 21.11
N LEU A 6 -10.03 -6.62 20.87
CA LEU A 6 -10.31 -7.66 19.87
C LEU A 6 -11.56 -8.48 20.21
N ALA A 7 -11.72 -8.86 21.49
CA ALA A 7 -12.87 -9.61 21.98
C ALA A 7 -14.20 -8.83 21.99
N SER A 8 -14.17 -7.51 21.76
CA SER A 8 -15.38 -6.67 21.69
C SER A 8 -16.05 -6.66 20.29
N GLY A 9 -15.79 -7.65 19.44
CA GLY A 9 -16.36 -7.75 18.10
C GLY A 9 -15.61 -6.95 17.05
N GLN A 10 -14.45 -6.37 17.38
CA GLN A 10 -13.66 -5.60 16.42
C GLN A 10 -12.94 -6.50 15.41
N LEU A 11 -12.56 -7.70 15.83
CA LEU A 11 -11.92 -8.66 14.95
C LEU A 11 -12.86 -9.09 13.81
N GLU A 12 -14.10 -9.39 14.15
CA GLU A 12 -15.14 -9.78 13.19
C GLU A 12 -15.46 -8.64 12.21
N LYS A 13 -15.60 -7.41 12.72
CA LYS A 13 -15.86 -6.23 11.90
C LYS A 13 -14.72 -5.98 10.92
N GLN A 14 -13.47 -6.02 11.38
CA GLN A 14 -12.30 -5.82 10.52
C GLN A 14 -12.14 -6.99 9.54
N GLY A 15 -12.37 -8.21 9.98
CA GLY A 15 -12.35 -9.39 9.11
C GLY A 15 -13.37 -9.28 7.97
N ALA A 16 -14.62 -8.92 8.28
CA ALA A 16 -15.66 -8.71 7.29
C ALA A 16 -15.33 -7.58 6.30
N PHE A 17 -14.77 -6.48 6.80
CA PHE A 17 -14.30 -5.38 5.94
C PHE A 17 -13.25 -5.86 4.93
N TRP A 18 -12.19 -6.54 5.42
CA TRP A 18 -11.13 -7.02 4.55
C TRP A 18 -11.60 -8.10 3.59
N GLN A 19 -12.47 -9.01 4.03
CA GLN A 19 -13.08 -10.01 3.18
C GLN A 19 -13.87 -9.38 2.02
N THR A 20 -14.66 -8.35 2.31
CA THR A 20 -15.42 -7.63 1.30
C THR A 20 -14.50 -6.84 0.37
N ASN A 21 -13.56 -6.08 0.94
CA ASN A 21 -12.67 -5.19 0.19
C ASN A 21 -11.72 -5.95 -0.75
N LEU A 22 -11.28 -7.14 -0.36
CA LEU A 22 -10.34 -7.95 -1.15
C LEU A 22 -11.03 -9.06 -1.95
N SER A 23 -12.36 -9.17 -1.87
CA SER A 23 -13.11 -10.16 -2.66
C SER A 23 -12.93 -9.89 -4.16
N GLY A 24 -12.51 -10.92 -4.91
CA GLY A 24 -12.26 -10.82 -6.35
C GLY A 24 -10.99 -10.03 -6.74
N ALA A 25 -10.22 -9.52 -5.79
CA ALA A 25 -8.97 -8.85 -6.08
C ALA A 25 -7.93 -9.83 -6.71
N PRO A 26 -7.07 -9.37 -7.63
CA PRO A 26 -6.05 -10.21 -8.23
C PRO A 26 -5.08 -10.71 -7.16
N THR A 27 -4.83 -12.00 -7.14
CA THR A 27 -3.92 -12.65 -6.18
C THR A 27 -2.45 -12.52 -6.56
N LEU A 28 -2.18 -12.18 -7.82
CA LEU A 28 -0.84 -12.03 -8.37
C LEU A 28 -0.79 -10.81 -9.27
N LEU A 29 0.23 -9.98 -9.09
CA LEU A 29 0.56 -8.90 -10.01
C LEU A 29 1.53 -9.45 -11.07
N GLU A 30 1.09 -9.49 -12.32
CA GLU A 30 1.83 -10.10 -13.44
C GLU A 30 2.81 -9.09 -14.07
N LEU A 31 3.83 -8.72 -13.33
CA LEU A 31 4.88 -7.85 -13.86
C LEU A 31 5.80 -8.62 -14.81
N PRO A 32 6.30 -7.99 -15.88
CA PRO A 32 7.30 -8.60 -16.76
C PRO A 32 8.56 -8.93 -15.95
N THR A 33 9.08 -10.13 -16.13
CA THR A 33 10.27 -10.60 -15.44
C THR A 33 11.31 -11.11 -16.44
N ASP A 34 12.58 -10.79 -16.22
CA ASP A 34 13.68 -11.30 -17.05
C ASP A 34 13.95 -12.80 -16.84
N ARG A 35 13.51 -13.32 -15.71
CA ARG A 35 13.68 -14.72 -15.32
C ARG A 35 12.42 -15.25 -14.65
N PRO A 36 12.10 -16.53 -14.81
CA PRO A 36 10.96 -17.14 -14.12
C PRO A 36 11.13 -17.04 -12.60
N ARG A 37 10.03 -16.87 -11.89
CA ARG A 37 10.05 -16.83 -10.42
C ARG A 37 10.47 -18.20 -9.89
N PRO A 38 11.42 -18.28 -8.97
CA PRO A 38 11.86 -19.54 -8.39
C PRO A 38 10.73 -20.12 -7.51
N PRO A 39 10.61 -21.45 -7.40
CA PRO A 39 9.59 -22.09 -6.57
C PRO A 39 9.75 -21.78 -5.07
N LYS A 40 10.96 -21.43 -4.63
CA LYS A 40 11.23 -20.98 -3.27
C LYS A 40 11.70 -19.51 -3.30
N GLN A 41 11.00 -18.65 -2.57
CA GLN A 41 11.35 -17.25 -2.46
C GLN A 41 12.72 -17.09 -1.80
N SER A 42 13.57 -16.25 -2.41
CA SER A 42 14.81 -15.77 -1.79
C SER A 42 14.50 -14.57 -0.90
N HIS A 43 15.14 -14.49 0.25
CA HIS A 43 15.10 -13.32 1.13
C HIS A 43 16.27 -12.35 0.89
N ALA A 44 17.09 -12.59 -0.15
CA ALA A 44 18.10 -11.64 -0.56
C ALA A 44 17.44 -10.36 -1.06
N GLY A 45 17.84 -9.22 -0.50
CA GLY A 45 17.32 -7.90 -0.84
C GLY A 45 18.44 -6.99 -1.32
N ALA A 46 18.05 -5.95 -2.04
CA ALA A 46 18.91 -4.85 -2.44
C ALA A 46 18.16 -3.53 -2.32
N SER A 47 18.89 -2.42 -2.31
CA SER A 47 18.33 -1.07 -2.28
C SER A 47 18.73 -0.31 -3.53
N VAL A 48 17.76 0.36 -4.13
CA VAL A 48 18.00 1.32 -5.22
C VAL A 48 17.63 2.70 -4.72
N GLU A 49 18.61 3.60 -4.69
CA GLU A 49 18.37 4.99 -4.29
C GLU A 49 17.75 5.77 -5.45
N VAL A 50 16.58 6.37 -5.20
CA VAL A 50 15.90 7.25 -6.15
C VAL A 50 15.83 8.65 -5.57
N LYS A 51 16.48 9.62 -6.22
CA LYS A 51 16.48 11.04 -5.81
C LYS A 51 15.56 11.85 -6.73
N LEU A 52 14.50 12.39 -6.19
CA LEU A 52 13.67 13.37 -6.89
C LEU A 52 14.33 14.75 -6.77
N GLY A 53 14.59 15.38 -7.92
CA GLY A 53 15.09 16.75 -7.94
C GLY A 53 14.11 17.74 -7.30
N ALA A 54 14.61 18.87 -6.78
CA ALA A 54 13.81 19.87 -6.06
C ALA A 54 12.59 20.34 -6.89
N ALA A 55 12.78 20.60 -8.18
CA ALA A 55 11.68 21.05 -9.06
C ALA A 55 10.54 20.03 -9.15
N LEU A 56 10.86 18.72 -9.26
CA LEU A 56 9.85 17.68 -9.30
C LEU A 56 9.18 17.51 -7.94
N SER A 57 9.94 17.56 -6.85
CA SER A 57 9.40 17.49 -5.49
C SER A 57 8.38 18.61 -5.22
N GLU A 58 8.68 19.85 -5.64
CA GLU A 58 7.77 20.98 -5.50
C GLU A 58 6.52 20.83 -6.38
N ARG A 59 6.64 20.25 -7.58
CA ARG A 59 5.49 19.96 -8.44
C ARG A 59 4.57 18.91 -7.82
N VAL A 60 5.12 17.84 -7.24
CA VAL A 60 4.35 16.81 -6.53
C VAL A 60 3.60 17.41 -5.34
N LYS A 61 4.27 18.23 -4.51
CA LYS A 61 3.63 18.90 -3.39
C LYS A 61 2.46 19.81 -3.84
N ARG A 62 2.68 20.64 -4.86
CA ARG A 62 1.63 21.51 -5.41
C ARG A 62 0.45 20.73 -6.00
N LEU A 63 0.73 19.61 -6.68
CA LEU A 63 -0.33 18.73 -7.19
C LEU A 63 -1.17 18.17 -6.04
N SER A 64 -0.51 17.62 -5.02
CA SER A 64 -1.18 17.09 -3.81
C SER A 64 -2.05 18.14 -3.14
N GLN A 65 -1.53 19.35 -2.94
CA GLN A 65 -2.27 20.46 -2.33
C GLN A 65 -3.48 20.88 -3.17
N ARG A 66 -3.33 20.94 -4.50
CA ARG A 66 -4.43 21.30 -5.41
C ARG A 66 -5.61 20.34 -5.31
N HIS A 67 -5.31 19.05 -5.13
CA HIS A 67 -6.34 18.00 -5.03
C HIS A 67 -6.73 17.65 -3.58
N GLY A 68 -6.20 18.35 -2.58
CA GLY A 68 -6.50 18.09 -1.16
C GLY A 68 -6.03 16.71 -0.67
N VAL A 69 -5.02 16.13 -1.31
CA VAL A 69 -4.47 14.81 -0.97
C VAL A 69 -3.07 14.95 -0.39
N THR A 70 -2.60 13.88 0.26
CA THR A 70 -1.22 13.83 0.77
C THR A 70 -0.22 13.51 -0.34
N PRO A 71 1.06 13.91 -0.23
CA PRO A 71 2.11 13.46 -1.15
C PRO A 71 2.22 11.94 -1.25
N TYR A 72 1.95 11.23 -0.16
CA TYR A 72 1.90 9.77 -0.16
C TYR A 72 0.80 9.24 -1.11
N MET A 73 -0.41 9.80 -1.04
CA MET A 73 -1.51 9.39 -1.92
C MET A 73 -1.18 9.67 -3.39
N THR A 74 -0.61 10.82 -3.69
CA THR A 74 -0.17 11.19 -5.05
C THR A 74 0.88 10.21 -5.59
N LEU A 75 1.88 9.87 -4.78
CA LEU A 75 2.93 8.92 -5.19
C LEU A 75 2.39 7.50 -5.31
N LEU A 76 1.51 7.08 -4.40
CA LEU A 76 0.89 5.76 -4.45
C LEU A 76 0.02 5.59 -5.70
N SER A 77 -0.81 6.56 -6.04
CA SER A 77 -1.63 6.54 -7.26
C SER A 77 -0.76 6.50 -8.52
N SER A 78 0.32 7.30 -8.54
CA SER A 78 1.28 7.28 -9.66
C SER A 78 1.96 5.92 -9.80
N TRP A 79 2.34 5.32 -8.68
CA TRP A 79 2.94 3.99 -8.65
C TRP A 79 1.97 2.90 -9.12
N ALA A 80 0.73 2.95 -8.66
CA ALA A 80 -0.33 2.03 -9.10
C ALA A 80 -0.56 2.13 -10.62
N ALA A 81 -0.59 3.33 -11.17
CA ALA A 81 -0.72 3.53 -12.62
C ALA A 81 0.46 2.92 -13.41
N VAL A 82 1.68 3.01 -12.90
CA VAL A 82 2.85 2.35 -13.50
C VAL A 82 2.71 0.84 -13.43
N LEU A 83 2.34 0.30 -12.27
CA LEU A 83 2.16 -1.14 -12.08
C LEU A 83 1.06 -1.71 -12.97
N SER A 84 -0.07 -1.02 -13.07
CA SER A 84 -1.18 -1.38 -13.97
C SER A 84 -0.72 -1.45 -15.43
N ARG A 85 0.01 -0.44 -15.90
CA ARG A 85 0.54 -0.43 -17.28
C ARG A 85 1.55 -1.54 -17.56
N LEU A 86 2.39 -1.86 -16.59
CA LEU A 86 3.40 -2.91 -16.73
C LEU A 86 2.80 -4.32 -16.66
N SER A 87 1.78 -4.51 -15.84
CA SER A 87 1.11 -5.82 -15.66
C SER A 87 -0.03 -6.06 -16.66
N GLY A 88 -0.58 -4.99 -17.27
CA GLY A 88 -1.80 -5.05 -18.05
C GLY A 88 -3.07 -5.28 -17.21
N GLN A 89 -2.99 -5.13 -15.88
CA GLN A 89 -4.11 -5.32 -14.97
C GLN A 89 -4.70 -3.97 -14.56
N GLU A 90 -6.02 -3.87 -14.55
CA GLU A 90 -6.73 -2.65 -14.14
C GLU A 90 -6.88 -2.53 -12.62
N GLU A 91 -6.73 -3.62 -11.90
CA GLU A 91 -6.72 -3.64 -10.44
C GLU A 91 -5.35 -4.00 -9.90
N VAL A 92 -4.89 -3.23 -8.91
CA VAL A 92 -3.60 -3.43 -8.26
C VAL A 92 -3.78 -3.46 -6.75
N VAL A 93 -3.21 -4.46 -6.09
CA VAL A 93 -3.17 -4.51 -4.62
C VAL A 93 -1.75 -4.23 -4.15
N ILE A 94 -1.60 -3.16 -3.36
CA ILE A 94 -0.31 -2.72 -2.84
C ILE A 94 -0.28 -2.87 -1.32
N GLY A 95 0.71 -3.61 -0.81
CA GLY A 95 0.98 -3.67 0.62
C GLY A 95 1.61 -2.38 1.13
N SER A 96 0.99 -1.70 2.08
CA SER A 96 1.51 -0.49 2.70
C SER A 96 1.75 -0.70 4.19
N PRO A 97 2.99 -0.50 4.69
CA PRO A 97 3.27 -0.62 6.11
C PRO A 97 2.67 0.55 6.89
N VAL A 98 2.13 0.25 8.06
CA VAL A 98 1.66 1.24 9.03
C VAL A 98 2.35 1.01 10.37
N ALA A 99 2.71 2.09 11.06
CA ALA A 99 3.44 2.01 12.32
C ALA A 99 2.67 1.27 13.43
N GLY A 100 1.34 1.27 13.38
CA GLY A 100 0.49 0.61 14.39
C GLY A 100 0.53 1.28 15.77
N ARG A 101 1.11 2.49 15.88
CA ARG A 101 1.25 3.26 17.13
C ARG A 101 0.27 4.42 17.19
N ASN A 102 -1.01 4.08 17.17
CA ASN A 102 -2.12 5.05 17.13
C ASN A 102 -2.63 5.44 18.53
N ARG A 103 -1.85 5.19 19.58
CA ARG A 103 -2.13 5.59 20.97
C ARG A 103 -0.84 6.05 21.62
N THR A 104 -0.93 7.15 22.37
CA THR A 104 0.22 7.75 23.07
C THR A 104 0.91 6.77 24.03
N GLU A 105 0.12 5.89 24.67
CA GLU A 105 0.64 4.91 25.61
C GLU A 105 1.53 3.84 24.98
N VAL A 106 1.40 3.61 23.65
CA VAL A 106 2.23 2.62 22.95
C VAL A 106 3.41 3.25 22.19
N GLU A 107 3.45 4.58 22.07
CA GLU A 107 4.54 5.27 21.37
C GLU A 107 5.93 4.94 21.96
N PRO A 108 6.14 5.03 23.29
CA PRO A 108 7.46 4.78 23.90
C PRO A 108 7.82 3.30 24.05
N LEU A 109 6.89 2.39 23.76
CA LEU A 109 7.14 0.97 24.00
C LEU A 109 8.11 0.38 22.95
N ILE A 110 9.05 -0.42 23.41
CA ILE A 110 9.89 -1.24 22.53
C ILE A 110 9.09 -2.47 22.09
N GLY A 111 9.02 -2.71 20.79
CA GLY A 111 8.30 -3.86 20.26
C GLY A 111 7.96 -3.72 18.77
N PHE A 112 7.51 -4.81 18.16
CA PHE A 112 7.07 -4.84 16.78
C PHE A 112 5.58 -4.48 16.70
N PHE A 113 5.28 -3.26 16.24
CA PHE A 113 3.92 -2.74 16.08
C PHE A 113 3.53 -2.54 14.62
N VAL A 114 4.49 -2.65 13.72
CA VAL A 114 4.25 -2.47 12.28
C VAL A 114 3.27 -3.53 11.77
N ASN A 115 2.30 -3.08 11.01
CA ASN A 115 1.38 -3.95 10.27
C ASN A 115 1.39 -3.56 8.79
N THR A 116 0.89 -4.41 7.91
CA THR A 116 0.77 -4.13 6.48
C THR A 116 -0.71 -4.11 6.11
N LEU A 117 -1.13 -3.02 5.47
CA LEU A 117 -2.47 -2.89 4.90
C LEU A 117 -2.44 -3.24 3.41
N ALA A 118 -3.40 -4.04 2.96
CA ALA A 118 -3.59 -4.33 1.55
C ALA A 118 -4.47 -3.24 0.92
N LEU A 119 -3.85 -2.30 0.24
CA LEU A 119 -4.56 -1.23 -0.46
C LEU A 119 -4.92 -1.72 -1.86
N ARG A 120 -6.23 -1.90 -2.12
CA ARG A 120 -6.75 -2.23 -3.44
C ARG A 120 -7.04 -0.94 -4.18
N LEU A 121 -6.46 -0.78 -5.35
CA LEU A 121 -6.65 0.36 -6.24
C LEU A 121 -7.27 -0.15 -7.53
N ASP A 122 -8.42 0.43 -7.87
CA ASP A 122 -9.12 0.18 -9.11
C ASP A 122 -8.77 1.29 -10.10
N LEU A 123 -8.19 0.92 -11.23
CA LEU A 123 -7.74 1.81 -12.30
C LEU A 123 -8.57 1.61 -13.58
N SER A 124 -9.65 0.83 -13.48
CA SER A 124 -10.62 0.70 -14.55
C SER A 124 -11.32 2.03 -14.82
N SER A 125 -11.88 2.21 -16.01
CA SER A 125 -12.75 3.34 -16.34
C SER A 125 -12.12 4.74 -16.25
N GLU A 126 -10.81 4.87 -16.51
CA GLU A 126 -10.10 6.16 -16.49
C GLU A 126 -10.32 6.95 -15.16
N PRO A 127 -9.94 6.40 -14.02
CA PRO A 127 -10.20 7.04 -12.73
C PRO A 127 -9.48 8.39 -12.63
N THR A 128 -10.16 9.37 -12.06
CA THR A 128 -9.53 10.64 -11.68
C THR A 128 -8.78 10.49 -10.36
N VAL A 129 -7.71 11.24 -10.21
CA VAL A 129 -6.89 11.29 -8.97
C VAL A 129 -7.63 12.05 -7.87
#